data_b1574fe12efea13af59a19101255859a
#
_entry.id   b1574fe12efea13af59a19101255859a
#
_cell.length_a   1.000
_cell.length_b   1.000
_cell.length_c   1.000
_cell.angle_alpha   90.00
_cell.angle_beta   90.00
_cell.angle_gamma   90.00
#
_symmetry.space_group_name_H-M   'P 1'
#
loop_
_entity.id
_entity.type
_entity.pdbx_description
1 polymer ?
#
loop_
_entity_poly.entity_id
_entity_poly.type
_entity_poly.pdbx_seq_one_letter_code
_entity_poly.pdbx_strand_id
1 'polypeptide(L)' 'MVIGRTLQKALEKFFKSPVVQDSRCQVLLPNGEFYDLTGVKLLENKIIGSKETHRLVFLCEKEKSKMGKVIRIV' A
#
# COMPACT_ATOMS: atom_id res chain seq x y z
N MET A 1 -12.41 7.58 1.63
CA MET A 1 -11.75 6.44 2.32
C MET A 1 -11.77 5.22 1.39
N VAL A 2 -10.65 4.52 1.30
CA VAL A 2 -10.56 3.31 0.50
C VAL A 2 -10.81 2.09 1.40
N ILE A 3 -11.74 1.24 0.99
CA ILE A 3 -12.00 -0.03 1.68
C ILE A 3 -11.32 -1.17 0.92
N GLY A 4 -11.16 -2.33 1.58
CA GLY A 4 -10.44 -3.47 1.00
C GLY A 4 -10.97 -3.92 -0.36
N ARG A 5 -12.28 -3.94 -0.55
CA ARG A 5 -12.91 -4.31 -1.83
C ARG A 5 -12.51 -3.36 -2.96
N THR A 6 -12.46 -2.07 -2.68
CA THR A 6 -12.05 -1.06 -3.66
C THR A 6 -10.58 -1.21 -4.02
N LEU A 7 -9.73 -1.45 -3.02
CA LEU A 7 -8.32 -1.67 -3.23
C LEU A 7 -8.06 -2.94 -4.05
N GLN A 8 -8.76 -4.03 -3.74
CA GLN A 8 -8.66 -5.28 -4.48
C GLN A 8 -8.93 -5.08 -5.96
N LYS A 9 -10.04 -4.40 -6.28
CA LYS A 9 -10.40 -4.14 -7.68
C LYS A 9 -9.38 -3.26 -8.39
N ALA A 10 -8.84 -2.26 -7.70
CA ALA A 10 -7.84 -1.39 -8.27
C ALA A 10 -6.55 -2.14 -8.59
N LEU A 11 -6.17 -3.10 -7.76
CA LEU A 11 -4.92 -3.84 -7.91
C LEU A 11 -5.01 -5.02 -8.88
N GLU A 12 -6.18 -5.68 -8.97
CA GLU A 12 -6.35 -6.88 -9.79
C GLU A 12 -5.85 -6.73 -11.23
N LYS A 13 -6.19 -5.61 -11.84
CA LYS A 13 -5.79 -5.36 -13.23
C LYS A 13 -4.29 -5.21 -13.42
N PHE A 14 -3.58 -4.74 -12.39
CA PHE A 14 -2.14 -4.59 -12.45
C PHE A 14 -1.42 -5.90 -12.16
N PHE A 15 -1.93 -6.69 -11.22
CA PHE A 15 -1.26 -7.92 -10.81
C PHE A 15 -1.37 -9.07 -11.80
N LYS A 16 -2.03 -8.86 -12.93
CA LYS A 16 -1.99 -9.81 -14.05
C LYS A 16 -0.66 -9.78 -14.78
N SER A 17 0.11 -8.72 -14.62
CA SER A 17 1.41 -8.57 -15.27
C SER A 17 2.52 -9.13 -14.38
N PRO A 18 3.40 -10.02 -14.91
CA PRO A 18 4.54 -10.50 -14.14
C PRO A 18 5.48 -9.38 -13.71
N VAL A 19 5.60 -8.34 -14.50
CA VAL A 19 6.43 -7.18 -14.17
C VAL A 19 5.94 -6.51 -12.88
N VAL A 20 4.64 -6.41 -12.72
CA VAL A 20 4.05 -5.81 -11.51
C VAL A 20 4.22 -6.75 -10.30
N GLN A 21 4.09 -8.04 -10.51
CA GLN A 21 4.25 -9.03 -9.43
C GLN A 21 5.64 -8.98 -8.80
N ASP A 22 6.66 -8.67 -9.59
CA ASP A 22 8.05 -8.59 -9.14
C ASP A 22 8.47 -7.16 -8.79
N SER A 23 7.55 -6.21 -8.87
CA SER A 23 7.86 -4.81 -8.62
C SER A 23 7.90 -4.48 -7.14
N ARG A 24 8.76 -3.51 -6.81
CA ARG A 24 8.83 -2.95 -5.48
C ARG A 24 7.55 -2.18 -5.17
N CYS A 25 6.95 -2.46 -4.02
CA CYS A 25 5.74 -1.77 -3.60
C CYS A 25 6.07 -0.63 -2.67
N GLN A 26 5.59 0.54 -3.01
CA GLN A 26 5.85 1.75 -2.23
C GLN A 26 4.58 2.58 -2.04
N VAL A 27 4.62 3.45 -1.06
CA VAL A 27 3.58 4.45 -0.82
C VAL A 27 4.18 5.82 -1.04
N LEU A 28 3.52 6.63 -1.86
CA LEU A 28 3.89 8.02 -2.08
C LEU A 28 3.07 8.90 -1.16
N LEU A 29 3.74 9.65 -0.31
CA LEU A 29 3.09 10.59 0.60
C LEU A 29 2.87 11.95 -0.08
N PRO A 30 1.93 12.75 0.43
CA PRO A 30 1.64 14.07 -0.15
C PRO A 30 2.83 15.03 -0.17
N ASN A 31 3.82 14.82 0.70
CA ASN A 31 5.04 15.62 0.73
C ASN A 31 6.08 15.21 -0.33
N GLY A 32 5.76 14.20 -1.15
CA GLY A 32 6.66 13.72 -2.19
C GLY A 32 7.63 12.63 -1.73
N GLU A 33 7.55 12.18 -0.49
CA GLU A 33 8.40 11.11 0.02
C GLU A 33 7.85 9.75 -0.33
N PHE A 34 8.76 8.80 -0.63
CA PHE A 34 8.41 7.41 -0.89
C PHE A 34 8.74 6.55 0.32
N TYR A 35 7.81 5.69 0.68
CA TYR A 35 7.99 4.71 1.76
C TYR A 35 7.84 3.31 1.19
N ASP A 36 8.75 2.42 1.55
CA ASP A 36 8.67 1.03 1.15
C ASP A 36 7.61 0.29 1.95
N LEU A 37 6.79 -0.48 1.26
CA LEU A 37 5.82 -1.33 1.91
C LEU A 37 6.54 -2.56 2.46
N THR A 38 6.47 -2.75 3.78
CA THR A 38 7.18 -3.84 4.45
C THR A 38 6.27 -4.96 4.91
N GLY A 39 4.97 -4.74 4.94
CA GLY A 39 4.04 -5.78 5.32
C GLY A 39 2.60 -5.28 5.39
N VAL A 40 1.71 -6.22 5.65
CA VAL A 40 0.28 -5.94 5.79
C VAL A 40 -0.23 -6.68 7.01
N LYS A 41 -1.03 -6.03 7.83
CA LYS A 41 -1.64 -6.63 9.01
C LYS A 41 -3.14 -6.37 9.03
N LEU A 42 -3.86 -7.33 9.55
CA LEU A 42 -5.27 -7.17 9.85
C LEU A 42 -5.43 -6.95 11.36
N LEU A 43 -5.98 -5.81 11.72
CA LEU A 43 -6.25 -5.48 13.12
C LEU A 43 -7.75 -5.61 13.41
N GLU A 44 -8.07 -6.23 14.54
CA GLU A 44 -9.43 -6.32 15.01
C GLU A 44 -9.74 -5.09 15.87
N ASN A 45 -10.86 -4.45 15.58
CA ASN A 45 -11.30 -3.29 16.34
C ASN A 45 -12.21 -3.76 17.47
N LYS A 46 -11.77 -3.59 18.70
CA LYS A 46 -12.54 -4.00 19.90
C LYS A 46 -13.32 -2.87 20.56
N ILE A 47 -13.44 -1.73 19.89
CA ILE A 47 -14.16 -0.58 20.46
C ILE A 47 -15.66 -0.87 20.39
N ILE A 48 -16.31 -0.88 21.54
CA ILE A 48 -17.75 -1.11 21.67
C ILE A 48 -18.49 0.03 20.99
N GLY A 49 -19.48 -0.33 20.17
CA GLY A 49 -20.31 0.65 19.44
C GLY A 49 -19.76 1.09 18.10
N SER A 50 -18.56 0.66 17.74
CA SER A 50 -18.00 0.94 16.44
C SER A 50 -18.60 -0.02 15.39
N LYS A 51 -18.98 0.53 14.24
CA LYS A 51 -19.42 -0.29 13.10
C LYS A 51 -18.25 -0.93 12.38
N GLU A 52 -17.05 -0.42 12.61
CA GLU A 52 -15.84 -0.89 11.99
C GLU A 52 -15.25 -2.00 12.85
N THR A 53 -15.26 -3.22 12.33
CA THR A 53 -14.79 -4.39 13.09
C THR A 53 -13.33 -4.72 12.84
N HIS A 54 -12.80 -4.38 11.67
CA HIS A 54 -11.44 -4.70 11.27
C HIS A 54 -10.81 -3.57 10.49
N ARG A 55 -9.49 -3.50 10.56
CA ARG A 55 -8.70 -2.56 9.76
C ARG A 55 -7.55 -3.29 9.09
N LEU A 56 -7.43 -3.12 7.80
CA LEU A 56 -6.27 -3.58 7.06
C LEU A 56 -5.21 -2.48 7.13
N VAL A 57 -4.07 -2.78 7.71
CA VAL A 57 -3.01 -1.81 7.94
C VAL A 57 -1.77 -2.18 7.14
N PHE A 58 -1.26 -1.21 6.39
CA PHE A 58 -0.03 -1.37 5.63
C PHE A 58 1.14 -0.83 6.42
N LEU A 59 2.13 -1.68 6.63
CA LEU A 59 3.36 -1.30 7.32
C LEU A 59 4.35 -0.76 6.29
N CYS A 60 5.03 0.33 6.61
CA CYS A 60 5.98 0.92 5.69
C CYS A 60 7.18 1.51 6.41
N GLU A 61 8.30 1.62 5.69
CA GLU A 61 9.52 2.25 6.14
C GLU A 61 9.99 3.26 5.11
N LYS A 62 10.57 4.35 5.60
CA LYS A 62 11.10 5.37 4.70
C LYS A 62 12.17 4.78 3.80
N GLU A 63 12.12 5.13 2.52
CA GLU A 63 13.10 4.67 1.55
C GLU A 63 14.49 5.13 1.94
N LYS A 64 15.39 4.19 2.16
CA LYS A 64 16.75 4.46 2.61
C LYS A 64 17.74 4.59 1.47
N SER A 65 17.46 3.96 0.36
CA SER A 65 18.34 4.03 -0.80
C SER A 65 17.80 5.04 -1.78
N LYS A 66 18.61 6.03 -2.09
CA LYS A 66 18.32 6.86 -3.23
C LYS A 66 18.50 6.00 -4.45
N MET A 67 17.44 5.43 -4.89
CA MET A 67 17.41 4.90 -6.23
C MET A 67 17.62 6.10 -7.13
N GLY A 68 18.68 6.08 -7.87
CA GLY A 68 19.02 7.13 -8.76
C GLY A 68 17.86 7.89 -9.35
N LYS A 69 18.01 8.46 -10.42
CA LYS A 69 16.98 9.30 -10.97
C LYS A 69 15.77 8.53 -11.38
N VAL A 70 14.67 8.95 -10.96
CA VAL A 70 13.50 8.43 -11.42
C VAL A 70 13.02 8.93 -12.60
N ILE A 71 12.39 8.67 -13.36
CA ILE A 71 11.74 7.84 -13.45
C ILE A 71 10.48 8.31 -13.99
N ARG A 72 9.76 7.57 -14.39
CA ARG A 72 8.50 7.81 -15.00
C ARG A 72 7.42 7.40 -14.10
N ILE A 73 6.42 8.25 -14.00
CA ILE A 73 5.14 7.82 -13.51
C ILE A 73 4.31 7.45 -14.72
N VAL A 74 3.90 6.23 -14.73
CA VAL A 74 3.08 5.73 -15.82
C VAL A 74 1.61 5.72 -15.41
#